data_9b5430fb9e870384994305d085ffc366
#
_entry.id   9b5430fb9e870384994305d085ffc366
#
_cell.length_a   1.000
_cell.length_b   1.000
_cell.length_c   1.000
_cell.angle_alpha   90.00
_cell.angle_beta   90.00
_cell.angle_gamma   90.00
#
_symmetry.space_group_name_H-M   'P 1'
#
loop_
_entity.id
_entity.type
_entity.pdbx_description
1 polymer ?
#
loop_
_entity_poly.entity_id
_entity_poly.type
_entity_poly.pdbx_seq_one_letter_code
_entity_poly.pdbx_strand_id
1 'polypeptide(L)'
;MVENVDCVVIGAGVVGLACARALAMQGREVIILEQADAIGTETSSRHSEVIHAGIYYEPGSLKARFCVEGKIKMYRFMEERGIPFQRLGKLIVATSEDQVTALSQIKKRAEQKSKNKGLLLV
;
A
#
# COMPACT_ATOMS: atom_id res chain seq x y z
N MET A 1 3.76 33.09 -21.95
CA MET A 1 3.29 33.38 -20.58
C MET A 1 3.99 32.40 -19.67
N VAL A 2 4.50 32.84 -18.54
CA VAL A 2 5.02 31.96 -17.48
C VAL A 2 3.91 31.83 -16.45
N GLU A 3 3.45 30.60 -16.23
CA GLU A 3 2.47 30.31 -15.19
C GLU A 3 3.24 29.93 -13.92
N ASN A 4 2.84 30.52 -12.81
CA ASN A 4 3.38 30.17 -11.50
C ASN A 4 2.39 29.27 -10.78
N VAL A 5 2.86 28.11 -10.32
CA VAL A 5 2.07 27.15 -9.55
C VAL A 5 2.81 26.77 -8.27
N ASP A 6 2.08 26.41 -7.22
CA ASP A 6 2.70 26.02 -5.95
C ASP A 6 3.49 24.69 -6.07
N CYS A 7 2.91 23.72 -6.75
CA CYS A 7 3.44 22.38 -6.82
C CYS A 7 3.26 21.74 -8.21
N VAL A 8 4.27 21.00 -8.64
CA VAL A 8 4.17 20.13 -9.81
C VAL A 8 4.44 18.69 -9.36
N VAL A 9 3.54 17.78 -9.72
CA VAL A 9 3.71 16.34 -9.50
C VAL A 9 3.97 15.67 -10.84
N ILE A 10 5.09 14.97 -10.95
CA ILE A 10 5.47 14.25 -12.17
C ILE A 10 5.04 12.79 -12.03
N GLY A 11 4.15 12.37 -12.92
CA GLY A 11 3.54 11.04 -12.95
C GLY A 11 2.17 10.98 -12.27
N ALA A 12 1.17 10.47 -13.00
CA ALA A 12 -0.20 10.28 -12.54
C ALA A 12 -0.52 8.81 -12.21
N GLY A 13 0.45 8.07 -11.68
CA GLY A 13 0.23 6.79 -11.03
C GLY A 13 -0.40 6.99 -9.64
N VAL A 14 -0.73 5.89 -8.94
CA VAL A 14 -1.40 5.94 -7.63
C VAL A 14 -0.65 6.77 -6.59
N VAL A 15 0.68 6.76 -6.60
CA VAL A 15 1.50 7.54 -5.66
C VAL A 15 1.43 9.03 -5.99
N GLY A 16 1.62 9.40 -7.27
CA GLY A 16 1.52 10.80 -7.71
C GLY A 16 0.14 11.39 -7.43
N LEU A 17 -0.92 10.67 -7.76
CA LEU A 17 -2.29 11.08 -7.49
C LEU A 17 -2.56 11.25 -5.98
N ALA A 18 -2.04 10.35 -5.13
CA ALA A 18 -2.20 10.48 -3.69
C ALA A 18 -1.45 11.70 -3.12
N CYS A 19 -0.24 11.96 -3.62
CA CYS A 19 0.55 13.15 -3.23
C CYS A 19 -0.15 14.44 -3.68
N ALA A 20 -0.56 14.51 -4.96
CA ALA A 20 -1.25 15.67 -5.50
C ALA A 20 -2.55 15.97 -4.74
N ARG A 21 -3.33 14.92 -4.45
CA ARG A 21 -4.53 15.06 -3.62
C ARG A 21 -4.21 15.61 -2.23
N ALA A 22 -3.18 15.10 -1.58
CA ALA A 22 -2.80 15.57 -0.24
C ALA A 22 -2.37 17.04 -0.23
N LEU A 23 -1.65 17.48 -1.26
CA LEU A 23 -1.24 18.88 -1.43
C LEU A 23 -2.45 19.79 -1.72
N ALA A 24 -3.32 19.37 -2.63
CA ALA A 24 -4.53 20.12 -2.98
C ALA A 24 -5.49 20.26 -1.77
N MET A 25 -5.60 19.24 -0.93
CA MET A 25 -6.37 19.32 0.32
C MET A 25 -5.79 20.29 1.34
N GLN A 26 -4.53 20.68 1.20
CA GLN A 26 -3.88 21.73 1.99
C GLN A 26 -4.01 23.13 1.35
N GLY A 27 -4.81 23.27 0.30
CA GLY A 27 -5.04 24.52 -0.41
C GLY A 27 -3.92 24.88 -1.40
N ARG A 28 -3.03 23.94 -1.75
CA ARG A 28 -1.98 24.18 -2.75
C ARG A 28 -2.54 24.09 -4.15
N GLU A 29 -2.09 24.95 -5.03
CA GLU A 29 -2.29 24.81 -6.47
C GLU A 29 -1.35 23.72 -7.01
N VAL A 30 -1.90 22.66 -7.59
CA VAL A 30 -1.14 21.48 -8.01
C VAL A 30 -1.39 21.16 -9.48
N ILE A 31 -0.33 21.08 -10.26
CA ILE A 31 -0.35 20.55 -11.62
C ILE A 31 0.25 19.15 -11.62
N ILE A 32 -0.40 18.21 -12.30
CA ILE A 32 0.11 16.86 -12.52
C ILE A 32 0.53 16.73 -13.99
N LEU A 33 1.77 16.30 -14.22
CA LEU A 33 2.31 16.01 -15.53
C LEU A 33 2.39 14.49 -15.71
N GLU A 34 1.75 13.97 -16.75
CA GLU A 34 1.78 12.56 -17.12
C GLU A 34 2.22 12.43 -18.57
N GLN A 35 3.10 11.46 -18.85
CA GLN A 35 3.58 11.21 -20.21
C GLN A 35 2.65 10.31 -21.02
N ALA A 36 1.83 9.48 -20.34
CA ALA A 36 0.86 8.62 -20.99
C ALA A 36 -0.44 9.37 -21.29
N ASP A 37 -1.26 8.83 -22.17
CA ASP A 37 -2.53 9.43 -22.59
C ASP A 37 -3.61 9.41 -21.50
N ALA A 38 -3.39 8.62 -20.43
CA ALA A 38 -4.34 8.52 -19.32
C ALA A 38 -3.64 8.25 -17.99
N ILE A 39 -4.30 8.62 -16.89
CA ILE A 39 -3.81 8.39 -15.53
C ILE A 39 -3.84 6.92 -15.17
N GLY A 40 -2.84 6.45 -14.39
CA GLY A 40 -2.82 5.11 -13.81
C GLY A 40 -2.59 3.97 -14.79
N THR A 41 -2.26 4.22 -16.03
CA THR A 41 -2.16 3.21 -17.10
C THR A 41 -0.90 2.35 -17.05
N GLU A 42 0.13 2.80 -16.35
CA GLU A 42 1.39 2.09 -16.20
C GLU A 42 1.36 1.06 -15.04
N THR A 43 2.35 1.06 -14.16
CA THR A 43 2.47 0.10 -13.04
C THR A 43 1.22 0.05 -12.16
N SER A 44 0.52 1.18 -11.97
CA SER A 44 -0.68 1.26 -11.13
C SER A 44 -1.86 0.45 -11.64
N SER A 45 -1.93 0.15 -12.94
CA SER A 45 -2.97 -0.71 -13.53
C SER A 45 -2.58 -2.20 -13.57
N ARG A 46 -1.36 -2.54 -13.15
CA ARG A 46 -0.79 -3.89 -13.29
C ARG A 46 -0.41 -4.50 -11.95
N HIS A 47 -1.23 -4.27 -10.95
CA HIS A 47 -1.04 -4.81 -9.61
C HIS A 47 -1.91 -6.05 -9.38
N SER A 48 -1.61 -6.80 -8.30
CA SER A 48 -2.30 -8.05 -7.96
C SER A 48 -3.64 -7.84 -7.24
N GLU A 49 -4.09 -6.60 -7.04
CA GLU A 49 -5.29 -6.25 -6.26
C GLU A 49 -5.30 -6.73 -4.81
N VAL A 50 -4.14 -7.18 -4.30
CA VAL A 50 -3.99 -7.71 -2.95
C VAL A 50 -3.38 -6.67 -2.03
N ILE A 51 -4.09 -6.32 -0.96
CA ILE A 51 -3.56 -5.48 0.11
C ILE A 51 -2.61 -6.32 0.97
N HIS A 52 -1.33 -5.98 0.93
CA HIS A 52 -0.28 -6.73 1.59
C HIS A 52 -0.30 -6.57 3.11
N ALA A 53 -0.10 -7.68 3.83
CA ALA A 53 -0.02 -7.70 5.30
C ALA A 53 1.35 -7.26 5.85
N GLY A 54 2.40 -7.22 5.03
CA GLY A 54 3.76 -6.82 5.43
C GLY A 54 4.57 -7.89 6.17
N ILE A 55 4.11 -9.15 6.19
CA ILE A 55 4.70 -10.24 6.97
C ILE A 55 6.07 -10.71 6.45
N TYR A 56 6.33 -10.52 5.15
CA TYR A 56 7.57 -10.98 4.50
C TYR A 56 8.71 -9.97 4.56
N TYR A 57 8.44 -8.72 4.92
CA TYR A 57 9.44 -7.66 4.87
C TYR A 57 10.29 -7.64 6.13
N GLU A 58 11.54 -7.19 5.98
CA GLU A 58 12.50 -7.09 7.08
C GLU A 58 11.95 -6.22 8.22
N PRO A 59 11.98 -6.72 9.48
CA PRO A 59 11.54 -5.93 10.63
C PRO A 59 12.30 -4.59 10.72
N GLY A 60 11.57 -3.51 10.98
CA GLY A 60 12.15 -2.16 11.08
C GLY A 60 12.36 -1.44 9.74
N SER A 61 12.23 -2.13 8.60
CA SER A 61 12.33 -1.48 7.28
C SER A 61 11.16 -0.54 7.02
N LEU A 62 11.38 0.52 6.24
CA LEU A 62 10.32 1.42 5.78
C LEU A 62 9.22 0.66 5.01
N LYS A 63 9.61 -0.36 4.24
CA LYS A 63 8.68 -1.21 3.50
C LYS A 63 7.74 -1.97 4.43
N ALA A 64 8.25 -2.57 5.52
CA ALA A 64 7.44 -3.24 6.52
C ALA A 64 6.48 -2.26 7.22
N ARG A 65 7.00 -1.10 7.62
CA ARG A 65 6.23 -0.05 8.29
C ARG A 65 5.11 0.48 7.40
N PHE A 66 5.44 0.96 6.20
CA PHE A 66 4.45 1.54 5.30
C PHE A 66 3.43 0.53 4.78
N CYS A 67 3.80 -0.75 4.66
CA CYS A 67 2.85 -1.79 4.30
C CYS A 67 1.77 -1.96 5.37
N VAL A 68 2.15 -2.01 6.65
CA VAL A 68 1.20 -2.17 7.75
C VAL A 68 0.35 -0.91 7.95
N GLU A 69 0.98 0.27 8.00
CA GLU A 69 0.27 1.54 8.15
C GLU A 69 -0.64 1.83 6.95
N GLY A 70 -0.13 1.57 5.73
CA GLY A 70 -0.87 1.76 4.49
C GLY A 70 -2.08 0.86 4.38
N LYS A 71 -1.98 -0.41 4.80
CA LYS A 71 -3.13 -1.32 4.88
C LYS A 71 -4.26 -0.75 5.72
N ILE A 72 -3.96 -0.25 6.92
CA ILE A 72 -4.96 0.32 7.82
C ILE A 72 -5.62 1.55 7.20
N LYS A 73 -4.80 2.45 6.65
CA LYS A 73 -5.28 3.66 5.98
C LYS A 73 -6.11 3.33 4.72
N MET A 74 -5.72 2.30 3.97
CA MET A 74 -6.42 1.88 2.76
C MET A 74 -7.82 1.36 3.09
N TYR A 75 -7.97 0.47 4.08
CA TYR A 75 -9.29 -0.01 4.48
C TYR A 75 -10.20 1.13 4.93
N ARG A 76 -9.70 2.01 5.79
CA ARG A 76 -10.44 3.20 6.22
C ARG A 76 -10.84 4.08 5.06
N PHE A 77 -9.93 4.36 4.14
CA PHE A 77 -10.18 5.16 2.95
C PHE A 77 -11.28 4.56 2.08
N MET A 78 -11.29 3.24 1.89
CA MET A 78 -12.31 2.53 1.11
C MET A 78 -13.66 2.56 1.82
N GLU A 79 -13.69 2.30 3.12
CA GLU A 79 -14.91 2.36 3.95
C GLU A 79 -15.55 3.75 3.89
N GLU A 80 -14.77 4.81 4.10
CA GLU A 80 -15.24 6.20 4.06
C GLU A 80 -15.80 6.64 2.69
N ARG A 81 -15.43 5.94 1.61
CA ARG A 81 -15.81 6.28 0.23
C ARG A 81 -16.71 5.27 -0.44
N GLY A 82 -17.16 4.26 0.27
CA GLY A 82 -17.99 3.21 -0.32
C GLY A 82 -17.30 2.41 -1.42
N ILE A 83 -15.95 2.34 -1.41
CA ILE A 83 -15.19 1.54 -2.37
C ILE A 83 -15.26 0.07 -1.92
N PRO A 84 -15.77 -0.85 -2.76
CA PRO A 84 -15.89 -2.25 -2.39
C PRO A 84 -14.53 -2.92 -2.18
N PHE A 85 -14.42 -3.73 -1.15
CA PHE A 85 -13.26 -4.56 -0.85
C PHE A 85 -13.67 -5.80 -0.06
N GLN A 86 -12.78 -6.78 0.00
CA GLN A 86 -12.98 -7.99 0.79
C GLN A 86 -11.76 -8.26 1.67
N ARG A 87 -11.99 -8.67 2.92
CA ARG A 87 -10.95 -9.08 3.88
C ARG A 87 -10.84 -10.60 3.89
N LEU A 88 -10.35 -11.17 2.80
CA LEU A 88 -10.29 -12.63 2.59
C LEU A 88 -9.20 -13.30 3.42
N GLY A 89 -8.20 -12.54 3.89
CA GLY A 89 -7.02 -13.13 4.52
C GLY A 89 -6.07 -13.77 3.52
N LYS A 90 -5.14 -14.59 4.03
CA LYS A 90 -4.17 -15.35 3.24
C LYS A 90 -3.82 -16.64 3.96
N LEU A 91 -3.88 -17.77 3.26
CA LEU A 91 -3.30 -19.02 3.71
C LEU A 91 -1.86 -19.13 3.21
N ILE A 92 -0.96 -19.57 4.08
CA ILE A 92 0.42 -19.92 3.77
C ILE A 92 0.59 -21.37 4.19
N VAL A 93 0.86 -22.23 3.23
CA VAL A 93 0.90 -23.68 3.42
C VAL A 93 2.31 -24.19 3.16
N ALA A 94 2.83 -25.05 4.03
CA ALA A 94 4.00 -25.87 3.78
C ALA A 94 3.55 -27.16 3.08
N THR A 95 4.16 -27.47 1.96
CA THR A 95 3.86 -28.69 1.17
C THR A 95 4.93 -29.78 1.34
N SER A 96 5.98 -29.48 2.13
CA SER A 96 7.07 -30.42 2.44
C SER A 96 7.65 -30.10 3.82
N GLU A 97 8.30 -31.06 4.44
CA GLU A 97 8.87 -30.94 5.81
C GLU A 97 9.92 -29.84 5.94
N ASP A 98 10.73 -29.63 4.91
CA ASP A 98 11.74 -28.57 4.89
C ASP A 98 11.11 -27.16 4.94
N GLN A 99 9.89 -27.00 4.41
CA GLN A 99 9.16 -25.73 4.44
C GLN A 99 8.50 -25.42 5.80
N VAL A 100 8.31 -26.41 6.66
CA VAL A 100 7.70 -26.22 8.00
C VAL A 100 8.51 -25.27 8.86
N THR A 101 9.85 -25.38 8.79
CA THR A 101 10.74 -24.46 9.51
C THR A 101 10.58 -23.01 9.04
N ALA A 102 10.50 -22.80 7.71
CA ALA A 102 10.27 -21.48 7.14
C ALA A 102 8.90 -20.91 7.53
N LEU A 103 7.85 -21.75 7.52
CA LEU A 103 6.51 -21.37 7.95
C LEU A 103 6.49 -20.92 9.42
N SER A 104 7.16 -21.66 10.29
CA SER A 104 7.31 -21.32 11.70
C SER A 104 8.04 -19.98 11.92
N GLN A 105 9.04 -19.67 11.10
CA GLN A 105 9.74 -18.37 11.14
C GLN A 105 8.82 -17.23 10.68
N ILE A 106 8.03 -17.43 9.64
CA ILE A 106 7.03 -16.45 9.18
C ILE A 106 6.02 -16.18 10.30
N LYS A 107 5.51 -17.24 10.96
CA LYS A 107 4.59 -17.11 12.09
C LYS A 107 5.19 -16.28 13.23
N LYS A 108 6.41 -16.58 13.67
CA LYS A 108 7.10 -15.82 14.73
C LYS A 108 7.26 -14.34 14.36
N ARG A 109 7.66 -14.04 13.12
CA ARG A 109 7.77 -12.64 12.62
C ARG A 109 6.43 -11.94 12.60
N ALA A 110 5.37 -12.64 12.21
CA ALA A 110 4.02 -12.11 12.19
C ALA A 110 3.53 -11.77 13.60
N GLU A 111 3.76 -12.65 14.59
CA GLU A 111 3.40 -12.43 16.00
C GLU A 111 4.13 -11.24 16.62
N GLN A 112 5.42 -11.06 16.34
CA GLN A 112 6.19 -9.90 16.78
C GLN A 112 5.62 -8.59 16.22
N LYS A 113 5.14 -8.60 14.98
CA LYS A 113 4.51 -7.43 14.32
C LYS A 113 3.07 -7.21 14.78
N SER A 114 2.35 -8.27 15.19
CA SER A 114 0.98 -8.20 15.71
C SER A 114 0.90 -7.46 17.05
N LYS A 115 1.90 -7.60 17.91
CA LYS A 115 2.00 -6.81 19.15
C LYS A 115 2.06 -5.30 18.89
N ASN A 116 2.39 -4.90 17.66
CA ASN A 116 2.50 -3.51 17.21
C ASN A 116 1.34 -3.02 16.32
N LYS A 117 0.14 -3.61 16.42
CA LYS A 117 -1.12 -3.26 15.72
C LYS A 117 -1.43 -4.05 14.43
N GLY A 118 -2.40 -4.91 14.50
CA GLY A 118 -3.33 -5.18 13.39
C GLY A 118 -3.02 -6.34 12.44
N LEU A 119 -2.26 -7.35 12.86
CA LEU A 119 -2.21 -8.63 12.16
C LEU A 119 -3.12 -9.63 12.89
N LEU A 120 -4.23 -10.01 12.27
CA LEU A 120 -5.01 -11.18 12.70
C LEU A 120 -4.35 -12.42 12.10
N LEU A 121 -3.83 -13.30 12.95
CA LEU A 121 -3.50 -14.68 12.59
C LEU A 121 -4.74 -15.53 12.90
N VAL A 122 -5.28 -16.15 11.87
CA VAL A 122 -6.28 -17.22 12.01
C VAL A 122 -5.53 -18.53 11.94
#